data_0073db5666595189506aac2d2743cca4
#
_entry.id   0073db5666595189506aac2d2743cca4
#
_cell.length_a   1.000
_cell.length_b   1.000
_cell.length_c   1.000
_cell.angle_alpha   90.00
_cell.angle_beta   90.00
_cell.angle_gamma   90.00
#
_symmetry.space_group_name_H-M   'P 1'
#
loop_
_entity.id
_entity.type
_entity.pdbx_description
1 polymer ?
#
loop_
_entity_poly.entity_id
_entity_poly.type
_entity_poly.pdbx_seq_one_letter_code
_entity_poly.pdbx_strand_id
1 'polypeptide(L)'
;MRTWSFPVGRYLGVEVRIHAFFLLLLGTSITFAEATGSNGTRGFTLWLMLFFAVVLREIARAIAAASFGLELRSVLLLPTGGLPTYATQDDTARAAKPAIEKRMAVVGPLANIATGLILFGMMAGIAPGLGLLDRPWVTPDALLRSFAWTQVLLGAINFLPVAPLDGGRVLRGGFSSAGGGIASAQQAIKFGQYLAIGMVIMGIVLVNLVLMLIGIFVLVAAHLEDQGVLLQTKVDSVRMKDVMLTEYTTLSASATLEDALEQAIHSLQDVFPVVRAGNLVGAVSRQGIFEALQTDGNGYVQGVMTRSFHTAQPDDSLLKTLQRITNGVGAQLVPVVEGERVIGIITPQNLSQSMSILNQSKKLQERNARASQQDQE
;
A
#
# COMPACT_ATOMS: atom_id res chain seq x y z
N MET A 1 -1.98 5.88 6.00
CA MET A 1 -1.12 5.18 6.98
C MET A 1 0.00 6.03 7.60
N ARG A 2 0.47 7.12 6.97
CA ARG A 2 1.48 8.02 7.59
C ARG A 2 1.01 8.78 8.84
N THR A 3 -0.28 9.01 9.00
CA THR A 3 -0.88 9.81 10.09
C THR A 3 -0.71 9.20 11.49
N TRP A 4 -0.51 7.88 11.60
CA TRP A 4 -0.39 7.15 12.87
C TRP A 4 1.00 6.52 13.05
N SER A 5 2.06 7.19 12.58
CA SER A 5 3.42 6.68 12.68
C SER A 5 4.42 7.75 13.13
N PHE A 6 5.37 7.35 13.96
CA PHE A 6 6.39 8.21 14.54
C PHE A 6 7.75 7.89 13.92
N PRO A 7 8.54 8.89 13.47
CA PRO A 7 9.88 8.67 12.99
C PRO A 7 10.82 8.32 14.17
N VAL A 8 11.61 7.27 14.00
CA VAL A 8 12.65 6.85 14.98
C VAL A 8 14.00 7.42 14.60
N GLY A 9 14.28 7.49 13.31
CA GLY A 9 15.53 7.97 12.76
C GLY A 9 15.76 7.57 11.32
N ARG A 10 16.91 7.97 10.78
CA ARG A 10 17.33 7.60 9.43
C ARG A 10 18.65 6.81 9.51
N TYR A 11 18.62 5.56 9.06
CA TYR A 11 19.75 4.64 9.12
C TYR A 11 20.10 4.18 7.70
N LEU A 12 21.34 4.36 7.28
CA LEU A 12 21.82 4.00 5.94
C LEU A 12 20.94 4.54 4.80
N GLY A 13 20.43 5.77 4.96
CA GLY A 13 19.54 6.39 3.97
C GLY A 13 18.06 6.03 4.09
N VAL A 14 17.70 5.02 4.89
CA VAL A 14 16.32 4.55 5.08
C VAL A 14 15.71 5.18 6.32
N GLU A 15 14.53 5.81 6.16
CA GLU A 15 13.75 6.34 7.28
C GLU A 15 13.01 5.21 8.01
N VAL A 16 13.31 4.99 9.29
CA VAL A 16 12.62 4.01 10.13
C VAL A 16 11.52 4.71 10.93
N ARG A 17 10.31 4.17 10.85
CA ARG A 17 9.12 4.68 11.53
C ARG A 17 8.45 3.56 12.32
N ILE A 18 7.86 3.89 13.48
CA ILE A 18 7.08 2.96 14.30
C ILE A 18 5.60 3.34 14.20
N HIS A 19 4.74 2.37 13.95
CA HIS A 19 3.29 2.58 13.92
C HIS A 19 2.73 2.65 15.36
N ALA A 20 1.69 3.47 15.56
CA ALA A 20 1.00 3.60 16.84
C ALA A 20 0.56 2.25 17.45
N PHE A 21 0.29 1.24 16.64
CA PHE A 21 -0.02 -0.12 17.12
C PHE A 21 1.11 -0.76 17.93
N PHE A 22 2.36 -0.44 17.64
CA PHE A 22 3.49 -0.91 18.45
C PHE A 22 3.48 -0.29 19.85
N LEU A 23 3.12 1.00 19.93
CA LEU A 23 2.98 1.70 21.22
C LEU A 23 1.74 1.24 21.99
N LEU A 24 0.64 1.01 21.27
CA LEU A 24 -0.56 0.41 21.86
C LEU A 24 -0.25 -0.98 22.46
N LEU A 25 0.51 -1.80 21.73
CA LEU A 25 0.93 -3.12 22.22
C LEU A 25 1.83 -3.01 23.44
N LEU A 26 2.68 -1.99 23.55
CA LEU A 26 3.46 -1.71 24.76
C LEU A 26 2.53 -1.44 25.95
N GLY A 27 1.60 -0.51 25.81
CA GLY A 27 0.63 -0.19 26.87
C GLY A 27 -0.18 -1.43 27.30
N THR A 28 -0.73 -2.16 26.32
CA THR A 28 -1.53 -3.37 26.62
C THR A 28 -0.70 -4.49 27.23
N SER A 29 0.56 -4.68 26.86
CA SER A 29 1.42 -5.71 27.45
C SER A 29 1.77 -5.42 28.92
N ILE A 30 2.00 -4.14 29.25
CA ILE A 30 2.26 -3.71 30.63
C ILE A 30 1.00 -3.89 31.49
N THR A 31 -0.14 -3.34 31.04
CA THR A 31 -1.39 -3.42 31.79
C THR A 31 -1.89 -4.87 31.96
N PHE A 32 -1.70 -5.72 30.95
CA PHE A 32 -2.05 -7.14 31.04
C PHE A 32 -1.15 -7.88 32.03
N ALA A 33 0.16 -7.58 32.06
CA ALA A 33 1.07 -8.17 33.03
C ALA A 33 0.65 -7.82 34.48
N GLU A 34 0.30 -6.56 34.74
CA GLU A 34 -0.18 -6.11 36.06
C GLU A 34 -1.52 -6.72 36.41
N ALA A 35 -2.49 -6.77 35.50
CA ALA A 35 -3.80 -7.37 35.69
C ALA A 35 -3.73 -8.88 36.02
N THR A 36 -2.68 -9.58 35.52
CA THR A 36 -2.44 -11.01 35.81
C THR A 36 -1.59 -11.25 37.06
N GLY A 37 -1.36 -10.23 37.88
CA GLY A 37 -0.56 -10.31 39.11
C GLY A 37 0.95 -10.40 38.88
N SER A 38 1.40 -10.06 37.67
CA SER A 38 2.81 -9.96 37.34
C SER A 38 3.28 -8.48 37.37
N ASN A 39 4.58 -8.26 37.35
CA ASN A 39 5.12 -6.89 37.31
C ASN A 39 5.05 -6.32 35.90
N GLY A 40 4.76 -5.01 35.77
CA GLY A 40 4.76 -4.29 34.49
C GLY A 40 6.08 -4.41 33.69
N THR A 41 7.22 -4.60 34.40
CA THR A 41 8.53 -4.89 33.76
C THR A 41 8.50 -6.13 32.89
N ARG A 42 7.67 -7.13 33.23
CA ARG A 42 7.48 -8.35 32.42
C ARG A 42 6.86 -7.99 31.06
N GLY A 43 5.78 -7.19 31.09
CA GLY A 43 5.13 -6.74 29.85
C GLY A 43 6.07 -5.93 28.96
N PHE A 44 6.83 -5.02 29.56
CA PHE A 44 7.83 -4.25 28.85
C PHE A 44 8.93 -5.13 28.22
N THR A 45 9.45 -6.10 28.97
CA THR A 45 10.49 -7.02 28.49
C THR A 45 10.00 -7.86 27.29
N LEU A 46 8.79 -8.41 27.36
CA LEU A 46 8.21 -9.18 26.27
C LEU A 46 7.98 -8.33 25.03
N TRP A 47 7.52 -7.10 25.21
CA TRP A 47 7.39 -6.14 24.11
C TRP A 47 8.75 -5.81 23.48
N LEU A 48 9.79 -5.60 24.29
CA LEU A 48 11.14 -5.28 23.82
C LEU A 48 11.73 -6.45 23.01
N MET A 49 11.52 -7.70 23.46
CA MET A 49 11.93 -8.88 22.71
C MET A 49 11.26 -8.95 21.32
N LEU A 50 9.96 -8.69 21.27
CA LEU A 50 9.23 -8.64 20.00
C LEU A 50 9.72 -7.49 19.11
N PHE A 51 9.98 -6.33 19.69
CA PHE A 51 10.52 -5.19 18.95
C PHE A 51 11.85 -5.53 18.28
N PHE A 52 12.81 -6.09 19.02
CA PHE A 52 14.09 -6.50 18.45
C PHE A 52 13.96 -7.64 17.43
N ALA A 53 13.02 -8.56 17.63
CA ALA A 53 12.76 -9.62 16.66
C ALA A 53 12.25 -9.06 15.33
N VAL A 54 11.36 -8.05 15.37
CA VAL A 54 10.88 -7.36 14.18
C VAL A 54 12.00 -6.54 13.53
N VAL A 55 12.81 -5.82 14.30
CA VAL A 55 13.92 -5.02 13.76
C VAL A 55 14.91 -5.91 13.02
N LEU A 56 15.30 -7.03 13.62
CA LEU A 56 16.24 -7.98 13.00
C LEU A 56 15.71 -8.51 11.67
N ARG A 57 14.43 -8.87 11.64
CA ARG A 57 13.75 -9.31 10.44
C ARG A 57 13.78 -8.27 9.33
N GLU A 58 13.49 -7.00 9.68
CA GLU A 58 13.47 -5.93 8.69
C GLU A 58 14.87 -5.55 8.20
N ILE A 59 15.90 -5.71 9.03
CA ILE A 59 17.30 -5.60 8.59
C ILE A 59 17.60 -6.67 7.53
N ALA A 60 17.24 -7.92 7.77
CA ALA A 60 17.45 -9.00 6.79
C ALA A 60 16.70 -8.71 5.46
N ARG A 61 15.47 -8.19 5.54
CA ARG A 61 14.70 -7.79 4.35
C ARG A 61 15.32 -6.60 3.63
N ALA A 62 15.88 -5.63 4.36
CA ALA A 62 16.56 -4.49 3.75
C ALA A 62 17.83 -4.93 3.00
N ILE A 63 18.61 -5.86 3.57
CA ILE A 63 19.78 -6.46 2.91
C ILE A 63 19.34 -7.21 1.63
N ALA A 64 18.26 -7.99 1.71
CA ALA A 64 17.73 -8.68 0.55
C ALA A 64 17.23 -7.69 -0.52
N ALA A 65 16.53 -6.61 -0.16
CA ALA A 65 16.11 -5.57 -1.08
C ALA A 65 17.30 -4.96 -1.83
N ALA A 66 18.37 -4.62 -1.10
CA ALA A 66 19.59 -4.09 -1.68
C ALA A 66 20.24 -5.10 -2.66
N SER A 67 20.23 -6.41 -2.34
CA SER A 67 20.76 -7.46 -3.24
C SER A 67 19.96 -7.61 -4.55
N PHE A 68 18.69 -7.22 -4.55
CA PHE A 68 17.86 -7.13 -5.76
C PHE A 68 17.96 -5.77 -6.48
N GLY A 69 18.82 -4.87 -6.00
CA GLY A 69 18.97 -3.53 -6.51
C GLY A 69 17.72 -2.67 -6.30
N LEU A 70 17.01 -2.89 -5.20
CA LEU A 70 15.83 -2.11 -4.80
C LEU A 70 16.25 -1.10 -3.73
N GLU A 71 15.97 0.17 -3.97
CA GLU A 71 16.25 1.22 -3.01
C GLU A 71 15.06 1.46 -2.08
N LEU A 72 15.31 1.34 -0.76
CA LEU A 72 14.31 1.62 0.27
C LEU A 72 14.32 3.10 0.66
N ARG A 73 13.16 3.73 0.66
CA ARG A 73 12.95 5.09 1.17
C ARG A 73 12.64 5.09 2.66
N SER A 74 11.73 4.22 3.08
CA SER A 74 11.33 4.10 4.48
C SER A 74 10.81 2.71 4.81
N VAL A 75 10.89 2.34 6.09
CA VAL A 75 10.29 1.12 6.65
C VAL A 75 9.41 1.51 7.83
N LEU A 76 8.14 1.11 7.79
CA LEU A 76 7.19 1.28 8.88
C LEU A 76 7.11 -0.01 9.68
N LEU A 77 7.56 0.01 10.94
CA LEU A 77 7.53 -1.14 11.84
C LEU A 77 6.14 -1.35 12.44
N LEU A 78 5.63 -2.56 12.31
CA LEU A 78 4.40 -3.08 12.89
C LEU A 78 4.72 -4.29 13.77
N PRO A 79 3.88 -4.68 14.73
CA PRO A 79 4.14 -5.84 15.60
C PRO A 79 4.36 -7.17 14.87
N THR A 80 3.77 -7.33 13.69
CA THR A 80 3.90 -8.53 12.85
C THR A 80 5.03 -8.44 11.83
N GLY A 81 5.63 -7.25 11.62
CA GLY A 81 6.70 -7.02 10.64
C GLY A 81 6.74 -5.58 10.14
N GLY A 82 7.47 -5.33 9.06
CA GLY A 82 7.62 -4.02 8.46
C GLY A 82 6.93 -3.86 7.11
N LEU A 83 6.49 -2.64 6.83
CA LEU A 83 6.01 -2.24 5.52
C LEU A 83 7.08 -1.36 4.85
N PRO A 84 7.80 -1.87 3.86
CA PRO A 84 8.77 -1.09 3.12
C PRO A 84 8.08 -0.13 2.14
N THR A 85 8.67 1.06 1.98
CA THR A 85 8.36 1.98 0.89
C THR A 85 9.63 2.17 0.08
N TYR A 86 9.54 2.01 -1.23
CA TYR A 86 10.68 2.12 -2.12
C TYR A 86 10.94 3.57 -2.55
N ALA A 87 12.18 3.87 -2.97
CA ALA A 87 12.60 5.21 -3.32
C ALA A 87 11.96 5.69 -4.62
N THR A 88 11.87 4.79 -5.60
CA THR A 88 11.33 5.07 -6.94
C THR A 88 10.09 4.21 -7.23
N GLN A 89 9.33 4.61 -8.24
CA GLN A 89 8.21 3.77 -8.70
C GLN A 89 8.69 2.56 -9.51
N ASP A 90 9.81 2.67 -10.18
CA ASP A 90 10.42 1.53 -10.86
C ASP A 90 10.79 0.46 -9.84
N ASP A 91 11.40 0.82 -8.71
CA ASP A 91 11.66 -0.11 -7.61
C ASP A 91 10.38 -0.72 -7.04
N THR A 92 9.32 0.08 -6.89
CA THR A 92 8.02 -0.42 -6.44
C THR A 92 7.44 -1.44 -7.42
N ALA A 93 7.50 -1.14 -8.72
CA ALA A 93 7.03 -2.04 -9.78
C ALA A 93 7.89 -3.33 -9.87
N ARG A 94 9.22 -3.20 -9.70
CA ARG A 94 10.15 -4.35 -9.67
C ARG A 94 9.91 -5.22 -8.45
N ALA A 95 9.71 -4.62 -7.27
CA ALA A 95 9.40 -5.35 -6.03
C ALA A 95 8.06 -6.11 -6.09
N ALA A 96 7.09 -5.59 -6.85
CA ALA A 96 5.80 -6.23 -7.08
C ALA A 96 5.85 -7.41 -8.09
N LYS A 97 6.99 -7.65 -8.76
CA LYS A 97 7.14 -8.84 -9.63
C LYS A 97 7.04 -10.12 -8.78
N PRO A 98 6.23 -11.12 -9.17
CA PRO A 98 5.94 -12.30 -8.35
C PRO A 98 7.18 -13.04 -7.84
N ALA A 99 8.23 -13.13 -8.65
CA ALA A 99 9.48 -13.78 -8.27
C ALA A 99 10.24 -13.01 -7.17
N ILE A 100 10.27 -11.69 -7.23
CA ILE A 100 10.92 -10.83 -6.24
C ILE A 100 10.07 -10.75 -4.97
N GLU A 101 8.76 -10.52 -5.11
CA GLU A 101 7.81 -10.47 -3.99
C GLU A 101 7.89 -11.75 -3.15
N LYS A 102 7.87 -12.93 -3.79
CA LYS A 102 8.00 -14.23 -3.12
C LYS A 102 9.32 -14.35 -2.34
N ARG A 103 10.44 -13.99 -2.96
CA ARG A 103 11.76 -14.06 -2.30
C ARG A 103 11.84 -13.10 -1.12
N MET A 104 11.37 -11.87 -1.29
CA MET A 104 11.33 -10.86 -0.22
C MET A 104 10.42 -11.28 0.94
N ALA A 105 9.32 -11.96 0.66
CA ALA A 105 8.40 -12.46 1.68
C ALA A 105 9.02 -13.60 2.52
N VAL A 106 9.84 -14.46 1.92
CA VAL A 106 10.47 -15.60 2.61
C VAL A 106 11.65 -15.16 3.50
N VAL A 107 12.40 -14.14 3.11
CA VAL A 107 13.63 -13.72 3.80
C VAL A 107 13.37 -13.33 5.26
N GLY A 108 12.32 -12.57 5.54
CA GLY A 108 12.01 -12.10 6.89
C GLY A 108 11.77 -13.25 7.89
N PRO A 109 10.79 -14.12 7.64
CA PRO A 109 10.52 -15.29 8.48
C PRO A 109 11.71 -16.23 8.61
N LEU A 110 12.45 -16.49 7.51
CA LEU A 110 13.65 -17.32 7.57
C LEU A 110 14.75 -16.73 8.45
N ALA A 111 14.96 -15.41 8.38
CA ALA A 111 15.95 -14.74 9.22
C ALA A 111 15.60 -14.91 10.70
N ASN A 112 14.32 -14.78 11.06
CA ASN A 112 13.88 -14.99 12.42
C ASN A 112 14.10 -16.45 12.86
N ILE A 113 13.64 -17.43 12.10
CA ILE A 113 13.82 -18.86 12.43
C ILE A 113 15.31 -19.20 12.55
N ALA A 114 16.13 -18.78 11.57
CA ALA A 114 17.57 -19.03 11.60
C ALA A 114 18.22 -18.42 12.84
N THR A 115 17.88 -17.17 13.19
CA THR A 115 18.40 -16.52 14.41
C THR A 115 17.98 -17.29 15.65
N GLY A 116 16.73 -17.70 15.78
CA GLY A 116 16.25 -18.49 16.91
C GLY A 116 16.97 -19.82 17.03
N LEU A 117 17.18 -20.55 15.93
CA LEU A 117 17.90 -21.81 15.90
C LEU A 117 19.40 -21.64 16.24
N ILE A 118 20.05 -20.58 15.75
CA ILE A 118 21.44 -20.26 16.10
C ILE A 118 21.55 -20.00 17.60
N LEU A 119 20.65 -19.20 18.17
CA LEU A 119 20.63 -18.93 19.61
C LEU A 119 20.41 -20.21 20.43
N PHE A 120 19.49 -21.11 19.99
CA PHE A 120 19.32 -22.41 20.63
C PHE A 120 20.61 -23.29 20.56
N GLY A 121 21.26 -23.34 19.41
CA GLY A 121 22.51 -24.06 19.25
C GLY A 121 23.60 -23.51 20.16
N MET A 122 23.73 -22.17 20.25
CA MET A 122 24.71 -21.54 21.17
C MET A 122 24.40 -21.88 22.64
N MET A 123 23.15 -21.79 23.06
CA MET A 123 22.76 -22.13 24.45
C MET A 123 22.98 -23.60 24.76
N ALA A 124 22.68 -24.51 23.84
CA ALA A 124 22.93 -25.95 24.03
C ALA A 124 24.42 -26.25 24.17
N GLY A 125 25.30 -25.51 23.47
CA GLY A 125 26.73 -25.66 23.59
C GLY A 125 27.34 -25.10 24.89
N ILE A 126 26.79 -23.96 25.37
CA ILE A 126 27.33 -23.26 26.56
C ILE A 126 26.72 -23.83 27.86
N ALA A 127 25.46 -24.20 27.86
CA ALA A 127 24.75 -24.69 29.03
C ALA A 127 23.81 -25.88 28.67
N PRO A 128 24.39 -27.09 28.52
CA PRO A 128 23.68 -28.28 28.07
C PRO A 128 22.49 -28.69 29.00
N GLY A 129 22.48 -28.22 30.26
CA GLY A 129 21.42 -28.50 31.24
C GLY A 129 20.24 -27.53 31.20
N LEU A 130 20.29 -26.50 30.35
CA LEU A 130 19.15 -25.58 30.18
C LEU A 130 18.00 -26.27 29.45
N GLY A 131 16.84 -26.31 30.07
CA GLY A 131 15.60 -26.81 29.47
C GLY A 131 15.10 -25.89 28.35
N LEU A 132 15.68 -26.00 27.16
CA LEU A 132 15.37 -25.13 26.01
C LEU A 132 13.93 -25.25 25.55
N LEU A 133 13.30 -26.41 25.74
CA LEU A 133 11.93 -26.74 25.34
C LEU A 133 10.92 -26.66 26.48
N ASP A 134 11.38 -26.33 27.71
CA ASP A 134 10.51 -26.25 28.87
C ASP A 134 9.51 -25.10 28.77
N ARG A 135 8.27 -25.37 29.13
CA ARG A 135 7.20 -24.37 29.21
C ARG A 135 7.26 -23.65 30.57
N PRO A 136 6.93 -22.36 30.59
CA PRO A 136 6.57 -21.48 29.47
C PRO A 136 7.81 -21.10 28.65
N TRP A 137 7.71 -21.14 27.33
CA TRP A 137 8.83 -20.90 26.40
C TRP A 137 9.38 -19.47 26.50
N VAL A 138 8.47 -18.49 26.67
CA VAL A 138 8.80 -17.05 26.75
C VAL A 138 8.56 -16.57 28.17
N THR A 139 9.64 -16.21 28.87
CA THR A 139 9.62 -15.68 30.25
C THR A 139 10.65 -14.56 30.38
N PRO A 140 10.43 -13.54 31.22
CA PRO A 140 11.43 -12.49 31.42
C PRO A 140 12.69 -12.96 32.15
N ASP A 141 12.61 -14.06 32.91
CA ASP A 141 13.72 -14.56 33.73
C ASP A 141 14.79 -15.29 32.89
N ALA A 142 14.41 -15.85 31.75
CA ALA A 142 15.28 -16.53 30.82
C ALA A 142 15.36 -15.77 29.48
N LEU A 143 15.95 -14.58 29.50
CA LEU A 143 15.94 -13.62 28.40
C LEU A 143 16.38 -14.21 27.06
N LEU A 144 17.52 -14.88 27.04
CA LEU A 144 18.08 -15.41 25.79
C LEU A 144 17.23 -16.53 25.20
N ARG A 145 16.74 -17.46 26.06
CA ARG A 145 15.81 -18.51 25.65
C ARG A 145 14.49 -17.91 25.12
N SER A 146 13.96 -16.95 25.84
CA SER A 146 12.71 -16.27 25.47
C SER A 146 12.83 -15.49 24.18
N PHE A 147 13.98 -14.84 23.96
CA PHE A 147 14.26 -14.16 22.71
C PHE A 147 14.40 -15.16 21.54
N ALA A 148 15.08 -16.29 21.75
CA ALA A 148 15.18 -17.35 20.75
C ALA A 148 13.78 -17.89 20.35
N TRP A 149 12.92 -18.17 21.34
CA TRP A 149 11.55 -18.60 21.10
C TRP A 149 10.71 -17.51 20.43
N THR A 150 10.87 -16.24 20.81
CA THR A 150 10.17 -15.12 20.15
C THR A 150 10.54 -15.06 18.68
N GLN A 151 11.81 -15.27 18.34
CA GLN A 151 12.29 -15.32 16.96
C GLN A 151 11.63 -16.47 16.19
N VAL A 152 11.68 -17.70 16.72
CA VAL A 152 11.08 -18.87 16.06
C VAL A 152 9.57 -18.72 15.89
N LEU A 153 8.86 -18.27 16.94
CA LEU A 153 7.40 -18.09 16.91
C LEU A 153 7.00 -17.00 15.93
N LEU A 154 7.69 -15.85 15.93
CA LEU A 154 7.42 -14.77 14.98
C LEU A 154 7.66 -15.22 13.54
N GLY A 155 8.73 -15.95 13.29
CA GLY A 155 9.01 -16.52 11.97
C GLY A 155 7.93 -17.51 11.54
N ALA A 156 7.55 -18.45 12.43
CA ALA A 156 6.52 -19.46 12.15
C ALA A 156 5.15 -18.83 11.86
N ILE A 157 4.72 -17.86 12.68
CA ILE A 157 3.46 -17.13 12.47
C ILE A 157 3.48 -16.43 11.11
N ASN A 158 4.60 -15.79 10.75
CA ASN A 158 4.69 -15.10 9.46
C ASN A 158 4.77 -16.04 8.25
N PHE A 159 5.06 -17.32 8.44
CA PHE A 159 4.93 -18.34 7.38
C PHE A 159 3.51 -18.87 7.21
N LEU A 160 2.56 -18.52 8.10
CA LEU A 160 1.16 -18.90 7.88
C LEU A 160 0.70 -18.34 6.52
N PRO A 161 0.09 -19.19 5.67
CA PRO A 161 -0.31 -18.81 4.31
C PRO A 161 -1.57 -17.93 4.31
N VAL A 162 -1.50 -16.82 5.02
CA VAL A 162 -2.60 -15.89 5.27
C VAL A 162 -2.15 -14.46 5.08
N ALA A 163 -2.86 -13.72 4.24
CA ALA A 163 -2.70 -12.26 4.16
C ALA A 163 -3.17 -11.60 5.49
N PRO A 164 -2.47 -10.59 6.03
CA PRO A 164 -1.36 -9.84 5.45
C PRO A 164 0.05 -10.37 5.79
N LEU A 165 0.15 -11.59 6.34
CA LEU A 165 1.43 -12.19 6.70
C LEU A 165 2.28 -12.53 5.46
N ASP A 166 3.59 -12.75 5.65
CA ASP A 166 4.49 -13.01 4.53
C ASP A 166 4.17 -14.32 3.82
N GLY A 167 3.69 -15.36 4.55
CA GLY A 167 3.21 -16.61 3.95
C GLY A 167 2.06 -16.41 2.97
N GLY A 168 1.17 -15.44 3.22
CA GLY A 168 0.12 -15.04 2.28
C GLY A 168 0.69 -14.43 0.99
N ARG A 169 1.78 -13.65 1.08
CA ARG A 169 2.48 -13.12 -0.10
C ARG A 169 3.17 -14.22 -0.90
N VAL A 170 3.76 -15.21 -0.22
CA VAL A 170 4.35 -16.39 -0.87
C VAL A 170 3.29 -17.18 -1.61
N LEU A 171 2.12 -17.38 -0.99
CA LEU A 171 0.99 -18.09 -1.59
C LEU A 171 0.45 -17.35 -2.82
N ARG A 172 0.26 -16.03 -2.73
CA ARG A 172 -0.15 -15.17 -3.84
C ARG A 172 0.81 -15.25 -5.02
N GLY A 173 2.13 -15.19 -4.76
CA GLY A 173 3.15 -15.37 -5.79
C GLY A 173 3.13 -16.74 -6.45
N GLY A 174 2.73 -17.79 -5.71
CA GLY A 174 2.52 -19.14 -6.24
C GLY A 174 1.30 -19.22 -7.19
N PHE A 175 0.18 -18.65 -6.80
CA PHE A 175 -1.03 -18.60 -7.63
C PHE A 175 -0.89 -17.68 -8.84
N SER A 176 -0.07 -16.62 -8.76
CA SER A 176 0.17 -15.68 -9.87
C SER A 176 0.83 -16.34 -11.07
N SER A 177 1.63 -17.38 -10.85
CA SER A 177 2.22 -18.18 -11.93
C SER A 177 1.20 -19.02 -12.70
N ALA A 178 -0.02 -19.20 -12.16
CA ALA A 178 -1.07 -20.04 -12.74
C ALA A 178 -2.17 -19.26 -13.47
N GLY A 179 -2.21 -17.93 -13.47
CA GLY A 179 -3.28 -17.24 -14.22
C GLY A 179 -3.64 -15.80 -13.89
N GLY A 180 -2.76 -15.00 -13.25
CA GLY A 180 -2.96 -13.54 -13.19
C GLY A 180 -3.27 -12.93 -11.84
N GLY A 181 -2.72 -11.71 -11.64
CA GLY A 181 -2.50 -11.05 -10.35
C GLY A 181 -3.68 -10.89 -9.39
N ILE A 182 -4.87 -10.49 -9.85
CA ILE A 182 -6.01 -10.17 -8.97
C ILE A 182 -6.74 -11.45 -8.51
N ALA A 183 -6.98 -12.38 -9.42
CA ALA A 183 -7.63 -13.66 -9.10
C ALA A 183 -6.79 -14.45 -8.08
N SER A 184 -5.46 -14.42 -8.23
CA SER A 184 -4.51 -15.06 -7.33
C SER A 184 -4.53 -14.44 -5.94
N ALA A 185 -4.62 -13.10 -5.85
CA ALA A 185 -4.73 -12.40 -4.58
C ALA A 185 -6.02 -12.78 -3.85
N GLN A 186 -7.16 -12.81 -4.55
CA GLN A 186 -8.45 -13.20 -3.97
C GLN A 186 -8.45 -14.65 -3.49
N GLN A 187 -7.85 -15.59 -4.25
CA GLN A 187 -7.72 -16.99 -3.83
C GLN A 187 -6.87 -17.12 -2.56
N ALA A 188 -5.74 -16.42 -2.49
CA ALA A 188 -4.87 -16.43 -1.31
C ALA A 188 -5.61 -15.86 -0.07
N ILE A 189 -6.38 -14.79 -0.23
CA ILE A 189 -7.17 -14.18 0.84
C ILE A 189 -8.26 -15.16 1.33
N LYS A 190 -9.03 -15.75 0.42
CA LYS A 190 -10.06 -16.76 0.77
C LYS A 190 -9.47 -17.95 1.50
N PHE A 191 -8.35 -18.48 1.02
CA PHE A 191 -7.65 -19.57 1.72
C PHE A 191 -7.24 -19.15 3.13
N GLY A 192 -6.71 -17.94 3.28
CA GLY A 192 -6.37 -17.37 4.58
C GLY A 192 -7.57 -17.23 5.52
N GLN A 193 -8.72 -16.80 5.01
CA GLN A 193 -9.95 -16.69 5.78
C GLN A 193 -10.43 -18.07 6.29
N TYR A 194 -10.40 -19.10 5.45
CA TYR A 194 -10.76 -20.48 5.86
C TYR A 194 -9.82 -21.02 6.93
N LEU A 195 -8.51 -20.78 6.77
CA LEU A 195 -7.51 -21.18 7.79
C LEU A 195 -7.75 -20.46 9.11
N ALA A 196 -8.02 -19.16 9.06
CA ALA A 196 -8.32 -18.36 10.26
C ALA A 196 -9.57 -18.84 10.98
N ILE A 197 -10.65 -19.17 10.25
CA ILE A 197 -11.86 -19.76 10.82
C ILE A 197 -11.53 -21.12 11.50
N GLY A 198 -10.73 -21.95 10.82
CA GLY A 198 -10.26 -23.21 11.40
C GLY A 198 -9.46 -23.02 12.69
N MET A 199 -8.60 -21.98 12.76
CA MET A 199 -7.87 -21.64 14.00
C MET A 199 -8.79 -21.19 15.12
N VAL A 200 -9.83 -20.40 14.83
CA VAL A 200 -10.84 -19.99 15.83
C VAL A 200 -11.58 -21.20 16.38
N ILE A 201 -12.08 -22.06 15.49
CA ILE A 201 -12.81 -23.28 15.90
C ILE A 201 -11.89 -24.19 16.74
N MET A 202 -10.66 -24.41 16.29
CA MET A 202 -9.69 -25.23 17.02
C MET A 202 -9.36 -24.61 18.39
N GLY A 203 -9.23 -23.27 18.47
CA GLY A 203 -9.03 -22.55 19.72
C GLY A 203 -10.16 -22.76 20.71
N ILE A 204 -11.41 -22.77 20.23
CA ILE A 204 -12.60 -23.07 21.06
C ILE A 204 -12.56 -24.52 21.53
N VAL A 205 -12.35 -25.49 20.64
CA VAL A 205 -12.33 -26.92 20.95
C VAL A 205 -11.24 -27.27 21.96
N LEU A 206 -10.04 -26.68 21.81
CA LEU A 206 -8.90 -26.89 22.68
C LEU A 206 -8.92 -25.98 23.94
N VAL A 207 -9.95 -25.16 24.11
CA VAL A 207 -10.02 -24.14 25.18
C VAL A 207 -8.75 -23.28 25.23
N ASN A 208 -8.20 -22.97 24.06
CA ASN A 208 -6.95 -22.21 23.91
C ASN A 208 -7.27 -20.79 23.43
N LEU A 209 -7.37 -19.86 24.40
CA LEU A 209 -7.70 -18.45 24.11
C LEU A 209 -6.69 -17.79 23.15
N VAL A 210 -5.40 -18.14 23.27
CA VAL A 210 -4.35 -17.54 22.43
C VAL A 210 -4.55 -17.94 20.97
N LEU A 211 -4.80 -19.21 20.69
CA LEU A 211 -5.06 -19.71 19.33
C LEU A 211 -6.33 -19.08 18.75
N MET A 212 -7.38 -18.95 19.56
CA MET A 212 -8.62 -18.28 19.16
C MET A 212 -8.38 -16.81 18.80
N LEU A 213 -7.66 -16.06 19.64
CA LEU A 213 -7.35 -14.65 19.38
C LEU A 213 -6.47 -14.46 18.15
N ILE A 214 -5.49 -15.33 17.92
CA ILE A 214 -4.68 -15.31 16.69
C ILE A 214 -5.57 -15.55 15.47
N GLY A 215 -6.48 -16.52 15.53
CA GLY A 215 -7.42 -16.79 14.46
C GLY A 215 -8.34 -15.59 14.16
N ILE A 216 -8.88 -14.94 15.18
CA ILE A 216 -9.69 -13.72 15.02
C ILE A 216 -8.87 -12.60 14.40
N PHE A 217 -7.65 -12.36 14.88
CA PHE A 217 -6.76 -11.33 14.35
C PHE A 217 -6.47 -11.56 12.86
N VAL A 218 -6.12 -12.79 12.50
CA VAL A 218 -5.86 -13.19 11.12
C VAL A 218 -7.09 -13.03 10.24
N LEU A 219 -8.29 -13.39 10.75
CA LEU A 219 -9.56 -13.25 10.02
C LEU A 219 -9.87 -11.77 9.71
N VAL A 220 -9.74 -10.90 10.71
CA VAL A 220 -9.95 -9.46 10.54
C VAL A 220 -8.94 -8.87 9.56
N ALA A 221 -7.68 -9.24 9.68
CA ALA A 221 -6.63 -8.76 8.80
C ALA A 221 -6.85 -9.21 7.34
N ALA A 222 -7.24 -10.47 7.12
CA ALA A 222 -7.57 -10.98 5.80
C ALA A 222 -8.81 -10.29 5.20
N HIS A 223 -9.81 -9.96 6.03
CA HIS A 223 -10.98 -9.22 5.57
C HIS A 223 -10.64 -7.78 5.14
N LEU A 224 -9.79 -7.10 5.88
CA LEU A 224 -9.33 -5.74 5.52
C LEU A 224 -8.53 -5.74 4.21
N GLU A 225 -7.70 -6.76 3.99
CA GLU A 225 -6.94 -6.90 2.74
C GLU A 225 -7.84 -7.20 1.54
N ASP A 226 -8.88 -8.04 1.72
CA ASP A 226 -9.88 -8.32 0.67
C ASP A 226 -10.57 -7.05 0.20
N GLN A 227 -11.00 -6.19 1.14
CA GLN A 227 -11.56 -4.88 0.80
C GLN A 227 -10.58 -4.00 0.02
N GLY A 228 -9.30 -4.02 0.38
CA GLY A 228 -8.24 -3.30 -0.32
C GLY A 228 -8.07 -3.76 -1.76
N VAL A 229 -8.03 -5.07 -1.99
CA VAL A 229 -7.93 -5.67 -3.33
C VAL A 229 -9.17 -5.38 -4.18
N LEU A 230 -10.37 -5.46 -3.61
CA LEU A 230 -11.61 -5.13 -4.30
C LEU A 230 -11.68 -3.65 -4.71
N LEU A 231 -11.25 -2.75 -3.83
CA LEU A 231 -11.14 -1.32 -4.15
C LEU A 231 -10.18 -1.08 -5.31
N GLN A 232 -8.99 -1.68 -5.27
CA GLN A 232 -7.99 -1.58 -6.33
C GLN A 232 -8.53 -2.09 -7.65
N THR A 233 -9.24 -3.24 -7.65
CA THR A 233 -9.86 -3.81 -8.85
C THR A 233 -10.92 -2.89 -9.46
N LYS A 234 -11.75 -2.26 -8.61
CA LYS A 234 -12.77 -1.30 -9.07
C LYS A 234 -12.13 -0.08 -9.73
N VAL A 235 -11.05 0.44 -9.18
CA VAL A 235 -10.33 1.60 -9.75
C VAL A 235 -9.57 1.21 -11.02
N ASP A 236 -8.95 0.01 -11.06
CA ASP A 236 -8.25 -0.50 -12.25
C ASP A 236 -9.20 -0.76 -13.43
N SER A 237 -10.48 -1.04 -13.16
CA SER A 237 -11.49 -1.26 -14.21
C SER A 237 -11.97 0.03 -14.88
N VAL A 238 -11.68 1.20 -14.32
CA VAL A 238 -12.06 2.50 -14.88
C VAL A 238 -11.09 2.86 -16.01
N ARG A 239 -11.65 3.14 -17.19
CA ARG A 239 -10.89 3.59 -18.36
C ARG A 239 -10.88 5.11 -18.43
N MET A 240 -9.93 5.67 -19.16
CA MET A 240 -9.82 7.11 -19.36
C MET A 240 -11.08 7.70 -19.99
N LYS A 241 -11.68 7.00 -20.97
CA LYS A 241 -12.93 7.39 -21.63
C LYS A 241 -14.14 7.48 -20.71
N ASP A 242 -14.15 6.75 -19.56
CA ASP A 242 -15.28 6.72 -18.63
C ASP A 242 -15.34 7.98 -17.74
N VAL A 243 -14.22 8.71 -17.65
CA VAL A 243 -14.05 9.85 -16.73
C VAL A 243 -13.53 11.12 -17.40
N MET A 244 -13.13 11.05 -18.67
CA MET A 244 -12.66 12.22 -19.41
C MET A 244 -13.77 13.24 -19.63
N LEU A 245 -13.39 14.50 -19.64
CA LEU A 245 -14.25 15.60 -20.06
C LEU A 245 -14.19 15.71 -21.59
N THR A 246 -15.32 15.56 -22.26
CA THR A 246 -15.42 15.62 -23.73
C THR A 246 -15.75 17.03 -24.23
N GLU A 247 -16.42 17.83 -23.40
CA GLU A 247 -16.67 19.23 -23.67
C GLU A 247 -15.72 20.09 -22.85
N TYR A 248 -14.77 20.73 -23.50
CA TYR A 248 -13.75 21.56 -22.87
C TYR A 248 -13.38 22.74 -23.73
N THR A 249 -13.01 23.84 -23.07
CA THR A 249 -12.53 25.05 -23.70
C THR A 249 -11.04 24.95 -23.94
N THR A 250 -10.57 25.32 -25.15
CA THR A 250 -9.16 25.42 -25.51
C THR A 250 -8.76 26.87 -25.65
N LEU A 251 -7.48 27.18 -25.37
CA LEU A 251 -6.91 28.50 -25.58
C LEU A 251 -5.94 28.48 -26.75
N SER A 252 -5.89 29.55 -27.53
CA SER A 252 -4.88 29.69 -28.57
C SER A 252 -3.51 30.04 -28.00
N ALA A 253 -2.44 29.41 -28.50
CA ALA A 253 -1.09 29.74 -28.11
C ALA A 253 -0.70 31.21 -28.42
N SER A 254 -1.35 31.82 -29.41
CA SER A 254 -1.16 33.22 -29.83
C SER A 254 -2.12 34.20 -29.18
N ALA A 255 -3.06 33.75 -28.34
CA ALA A 255 -3.92 34.63 -27.57
C ALA A 255 -3.14 35.40 -26.52
N THR A 256 -3.58 36.62 -26.21
CA THR A 256 -3.03 37.39 -25.09
C THR A 256 -3.50 36.79 -23.76
N LEU A 257 -2.82 37.11 -22.67
CA LEU A 257 -3.20 36.64 -21.35
C LEU A 257 -4.53 37.25 -20.90
N GLU A 258 -4.86 38.47 -21.31
CA GLU A 258 -6.14 39.11 -21.04
C GLU A 258 -7.30 38.38 -21.74
N ASP A 259 -7.18 38.11 -23.06
CA ASP A 259 -8.18 37.35 -23.82
C ASP A 259 -8.36 35.94 -23.25
N ALA A 260 -7.26 35.30 -22.86
CA ALA A 260 -7.28 33.99 -22.24
C ALA A 260 -7.97 34.00 -20.86
N LEU A 261 -7.76 35.04 -20.06
CA LEU A 261 -8.41 35.20 -18.77
C LEU A 261 -9.92 35.43 -18.93
N GLU A 262 -10.32 36.27 -19.92
CA GLU A 262 -11.73 36.50 -20.21
C GLU A 262 -12.44 35.19 -20.57
N GLN A 263 -11.85 34.37 -21.44
CA GLN A 263 -12.41 33.04 -21.75
C GLN A 263 -12.38 32.09 -20.52
N ALA A 264 -11.37 32.16 -19.69
CA ALA A 264 -11.24 31.32 -18.50
C ALA A 264 -12.26 31.66 -17.41
N ILE A 265 -12.65 32.93 -17.26
CA ILE A 265 -13.64 33.37 -16.26
C ILE A 265 -15.03 32.76 -16.54
N HIS A 266 -15.40 32.59 -17.82
CA HIS A 266 -16.65 32.00 -18.22
C HIS A 266 -16.67 30.48 -18.30
N SER A 267 -15.56 29.82 -17.99
CA SER A 267 -15.43 28.36 -17.97
C SER A 267 -15.31 27.83 -16.52
N LEU A 268 -15.83 26.63 -16.26
CA LEU A 268 -15.63 25.91 -15.00
C LEU A 268 -14.30 25.17 -14.92
N GLN A 269 -13.50 25.24 -16.00
CA GLN A 269 -12.19 24.58 -16.03
C GLN A 269 -11.14 25.38 -15.25
N ASP A 270 -10.27 24.71 -14.54
CA ASP A 270 -9.09 25.31 -13.90
C ASP A 270 -7.83 25.22 -14.77
N VAL A 271 -7.80 24.26 -15.70
CA VAL A 271 -6.68 24.04 -16.60
C VAL A 271 -7.17 23.93 -18.04
N PHE A 272 -6.55 24.65 -18.93
CA PHE A 272 -6.93 24.78 -20.32
C PHE A 272 -5.86 24.16 -21.24
N PRO A 273 -6.26 23.29 -22.18
CA PRO A 273 -5.40 22.88 -23.29
C PRO A 273 -5.07 24.08 -24.16
N VAL A 274 -3.81 24.23 -24.51
CA VAL A 274 -3.34 25.27 -25.43
C VAL A 274 -3.09 24.66 -26.79
N VAL A 275 -3.74 25.24 -27.81
CA VAL A 275 -3.70 24.76 -29.19
C VAL A 275 -3.01 25.77 -30.12
N ARG A 276 -2.32 25.24 -31.13
CA ARG A 276 -1.76 26.01 -32.26
C ARG A 276 -2.10 25.30 -33.57
N ALA A 277 -2.81 25.97 -34.44
CA ALA A 277 -3.27 25.40 -35.73
C ALA A 277 -4.02 24.05 -35.55
N GLY A 278 -4.81 23.92 -34.50
CA GLY A 278 -5.59 22.71 -34.17
C GLY A 278 -4.83 21.63 -33.40
N ASN A 279 -3.51 21.76 -33.25
CA ASN A 279 -2.70 20.79 -32.50
C ASN A 279 -2.47 21.22 -31.07
N LEU A 280 -2.51 20.29 -30.13
CA LEU A 280 -2.20 20.55 -28.73
C LEU A 280 -0.70 20.82 -28.58
N VAL A 281 -0.34 21.98 -28.02
CA VAL A 281 1.06 22.42 -27.83
C VAL A 281 1.42 22.66 -26.37
N GLY A 282 0.44 22.71 -25.47
CA GLY A 282 0.67 22.94 -24.05
C GLY A 282 -0.59 22.91 -23.23
N ALA A 283 -0.45 23.26 -21.96
CA ALA A 283 -1.54 23.48 -21.03
C ALA A 283 -1.22 24.68 -20.14
N VAL A 284 -2.23 25.41 -19.70
CA VAL A 284 -2.09 26.55 -18.79
C VAL A 284 -3.21 26.52 -17.77
N SER A 285 -2.91 26.80 -16.51
CA SER A 285 -3.93 26.95 -15.47
C SER A 285 -4.48 28.36 -15.43
N ARG A 286 -5.74 28.50 -14.97
CA ARG A 286 -6.36 29.83 -14.72
C ARG A 286 -5.49 30.65 -13.76
N GLN A 287 -4.98 30.03 -12.71
CA GLN A 287 -4.11 30.69 -11.76
C GLN A 287 -2.79 31.12 -12.40
N GLY A 288 -2.18 30.29 -13.26
CA GLY A 288 -0.96 30.66 -13.99
C GLY A 288 -1.15 31.83 -14.94
N ILE A 289 -2.30 31.94 -15.59
CA ILE A 289 -2.65 33.12 -16.41
C ILE A 289 -2.73 34.37 -15.53
N PHE A 290 -3.42 34.27 -14.37
CA PHE A 290 -3.60 35.38 -13.47
C PHE A 290 -2.27 35.85 -12.82
N GLU A 291 -1.44 34.93 -12.39
CA GLU A 291 -0.11 35.23 -11.83
C GLU A 291 0.81 35.89 -12.87
N ALA A 292 0.81 35.40 -14.10
CA ALA A 292 1.61 35.98 -15.16
C ALA A 292 1.16 37.39 -15.54
N LEU A 293 -0.17 37.64 -15.58
CA LEU A 293 -0.71 38.98 -15.80
C LEU A 293 -0.28 39.99 -14.71
N GLN A 294 -0.20 39.53 -13.46
CA GLN A 294 0.23 40.39 -12.34
C GLN A 294 1.75 40.67 -12.36
N THR A 295 2.56 39.71 -12.80
CA THR A 295 4.02 39.79 -12.70
C THR A 295 4.65 40.36 -13.96
N ASP A 296 4.20 39.89 -15.14
CA ASP A 296 4.85 40.15 -16.42
C ASP A 296 4.00 41.03 -17.36
N GLY A 297 2.78 41.36 -16.94
CA GLY A 297 1.82 42.11 -17.77
C GLY A 297 1.16 41.27 -18.85
N ASN A 298 0.53 41.94 -19.85
CA ASN A 298 -0.23 41.27 -20.89
C ASN A 298 0.67 40.65 -21.97
N GLY A 299 1.19 39.46 -21.68
CA GLY A 299 1.95 38.64 -22.62
C GLY A 299 1.08 37.68 -23.43
N TYR A 300 1.72 36.67 -24.03
CA TYR A 300 1.02 35.62 -24.79
C TYR A 300 0.97 34.29 -24.00
N VAL A 301 -0.13 33.51 -24.20
CA VAL A 301 -0.33 32.19 -23.56
C VAL A 301 0.85 31.23 -23.78
N GLN A 302 1.49 31.27 -24.96
CA GLN A 302 2.66 30.44 -25.24
C GLN A 302 3.88 30.70 -24.32
N GLY A 303 3.95 31.85 -23.68
CA GLY A 303 5.04 32.23 -22.75
C GLY A 303 4.89 31.58 -21.38
N VAL A 304 3.67 31.30 -20.95
CA VAL A 304 3.33 30.79 -19.62
C VAL A 304 2.82 29.34 -19.61
N MET A 305 2.54 28.77 -20.78
CA MET A 305 2.06 27.37 -20.86
C MET A 305 3.13 26.38 -20.49
N THR A 306 2.72 25.31 -19.85
CA THR A 306 3.55 24.10 -19.64
C THR A 306 3.50 23.24 -20.91
N ARG A 307 4.66 22.88 -21.44
CA ARG A 307 4.79 22.07 -22.67
C ARG A 307 4.97 20.60 -22.38
N SER A 308 5.23 20.23 -21.14
CA SER A 308 5.42 18.84 -20.72
C SER A 308 4.09 18.28 -20.22
N PHE A 309 3.49 17.40 -20.99
CA PHE A 309 2.30 16.63 -20.59
C PHE A 309 2.39 15.20 -21.13
N HIS A 310 1.77 14.28 -20.41
CA HIS A 310 1.64 12.89 -20.84
C HIS A 310 0.27 12.69 -21.46
N THR A 311 0.22 12.13 -22.65
CA THR A 311 -1.04 11.75 -23.30
C THR A 311 -1.46 10.35 -22.86
N ALA A 312 -2.75 10.10 -22.87
CA ALA A 312 -3.36 8.80 -22.60
C ALA A 312 -4.27 8.37 -23.74
N GLN A 313 -4.48 7.08 -23.91
CA GLN A 313 -5.47 6.52 -24.83
C GLN A 313 -6.82 6.32 -24.12
N PRO A 314 -7.96 6.31 -24.86
CA PRO A 314 -9.29 6.14 -24.28
C PRO A 314 -9.44 4.88 -23.43
N ASP A 315 -8.81 3.78 -23.85
CA ASP A 315 -8.88 2.48 -23.19
C ASP A 315 -7.78 2.24 -22.15
N ASP A 316 -6.92 3.22 -21.91
CA ASP A 316 -5.92 3.14 -20.86
C ASP A 316 -6.58 3.07 -19.48
N SER A 317 -5.98 2.28 -18.56
CA SER A 317 -6.41 2.26 -17.15
C SER A 317 -6.15 3.61 -16.50
N LEU A 318 -7.19 4.18 -15.90
CA LEU A 318 -7.11 5.44 -15.17
C LEU A 318 -6.01 5.40 -14.11
N LEU A 319 -5.96 4.35 -13.28
CA LEU A 319 -4.99 4.24 -12.20
C LEU A 319 -3.55 4.20 -12.72
N LYS A 320 -3.28 3.40 -13.74
CA LYS A 320 -1.96 3.29 -14.34
C LYS A 320 -1.50 4.61 -14.95
N THR A 321 -2.41 5.31 -15.60
CA THR A 321 -2.12 6.61 -16.21
C THR A 321 -1.83 7.66 -15.17
N LEU A 322 -2.67 7.76 -14.12
CA LEU A 322 -2.43 8.68 -13.01
C LEU A 322 -1.12 8.40 -12.27
N GLN A 323 -0.77 7.14 -12.05
CA GLN A 323 0.51 6.76 -11.44
C GLN A 323 1.72 7.21 -12.27
N ARG A 324 1.64 7.17 -13.61
CA ARG A 324 2.70 7.69 -14.50
C ARG A 324 2.85 9.20 -14.40
N ILE A 325 1.72 9.90 -14.25
CA ILE A 325 1.65 11.36 -14.25
C ILE A 325 2.10 11.97 -12.92
N THR A 326 1.69 11.36 -11.80
CA THR A 326 2.02 11.87 -10.45
C THR A 326 3.53 11.89 -10.17
N ASN A 327 4.33 11.23 -11.01
CA ASN A 327 5.80 11.22 -10.92
C ASN A 327 6.47 12.28 -11.78
N GLY A 328 5.73 12.87 -12.70
CA GLY A 328 6.20 14.01 -13.52
C GLY A 328 5.88 15.32 -12.78
N VAL A 329 6.84 16.22 -12.71
CA VAL A 329 6.63 17.56 -12.17
C VAL A 329 5.55 18.26 -13.02
N GLY A 330 4.38 18.53 -12.42
CA GLY A 330 3.46 19.55 -12.91
C GLY A 330 2.39 19.16 -13.92
N ALA A 331 2.05 17.88 -14.12
CA ALA A 331 0.93 17.53 -15.01
C ALA A 331 -0.43 17.88 -14.39
N GLN A 332 -0.88 19.11 -14.61
CA GLN A 332 -2.22 19.58 -14.22
C GLN A 332 -3.33 19.09 -15.19
N LEU A 333 -2.96 18.52 -16.34
CA LEU A 333 -3.86 18.09 -17.40
C LEU A 333 -3.32 16.85 -18.10
N VAL A 334 -4.20 15.88 -18.37
CA VAL A 334 -3.92 14.70 -19.20
C VAL A 334 -4.84 14.73 -20.42
N PRO A 335 -4.29 15.00 -21.61
CA PRO A 335 -5.05 14.86 -22.85
C PRO A 335 -5.30 13.38 -23.15
N VAL A 336 -6.52 13.03 -23.50
CA VAL A 336 -6.89 11.73 -24.05
C VAL A 336 -6.92 11.84 -25.55
N VAL A 337 -6.07 11.05 -26.22
CA VAL A 337 -5.88 11.14 -27.66
C VAL A 337 -6.29 9.84 -28.36
N GLU A 338 -6.90 9.99 -29.53
CA GLU A 338 -7.17 8.90 -30.45
C GLU A 338 -6.44 9.22 -31.76
N GLY A 339 -5.34 8.49 -31.99
CA GLY A 339 -4.38 8.87 -33.03
C GLY A 339 -3.68 10.18 -32.67
N GLU A 340 -3.80 11.20 -33.56
CA GLU A 340 -3.28 12.55 -33.33
C GLU A 340 -4.31 13.54 -32.76
N ARG A 341 -5.57 13.12 -32.63
CA ARG A 341 -6.68 13.99 -32.21
C ARG A 341 -6.93 13.88 -30.72
N VAL A 342 -7.00 15.01 -30.03
CA VAL A 342 -7.47 15.06 -28.63
C VAL A 342 -9.00 14.94 -28.62
N ILE A 343 -9.49 13.87 -27.96
CA ILE A 343 -10.93 13.57 -27.85
C ILE A 343 -11.50 13.92 -26.47
N GLY A 344 -10.64 14.17 -25.49
CA GLY A 344 -11.04 14.55 -24.14
C GLY A 344 -9.83 14.95 -23.30
N ILE A 345 -10.13 15.47 -22.12
CA ILE A 345 -9.12 15.86 -21.14
C ILE A 345 -9.46 15.33 -19.76
N ILE A 346 -8.45 15.09 -18.94
CA ILE A 346 -8.63 14.80 -17.52
C ILE A 346 -7.81 15.78 -16.71
N THR A 347 -8.45 16.40 -15.72
CA THR A 347 -7.82 17.23 -14.70
C THR A 347 -8.12 16.65 -13.31
N PRO A 348 -7.32 16.95 -12.26
CA PRO A 348 -7.58 16.45 -10.90
C PRO A 348 -8.99 16.82 -10.40
N GLN A 349 -9.49 17.99 -10.78
CA GLN A 349 -10.80 18.49 -10.37
C GLN A 349 -11.95 17.71 -11.03
N ASN A 350 -11.95 17.59 -12.37
CA ASN A 350 -13.01 16.85 -13.06
C ASN A 350 -12.97 15.36 -12.75
N LEU A 351 -11.80 14.81 -12.48
CA LEU A 351 -11.65 13.40 -12.09
C LEU A 351 -12.43 13.08 -10.81
N SER A 352 -12.29 13.91 -9.76
CA SER A 352 -13.01 13.73 -8.50
C SER A 352 -14.53 13.71 -8.71
N GLN A 353 -15.03 14.64 -9.52
CA GLN A 353 -16.44 14.74 -9.84
C GLN A 353 -16.93 13.56 -10.70
N SER A 354 -16.21 13.21 -11.76
CA SER A 354 -16.55 12.10 -12.66
C SER A 354 -16.52 10.75 -11.92
N MET A 355 -15.56 10.52 -11.04
CA MET A 355 -15.50 9.31 -10.20
C MET A 355 -16.69 9.21 -9.24
N SER A 356 -17.13 10.32 -8.67
CA SER A 356 -18.31 10.34 -7.81
C SER A 356 -19.59 9.94 -8.58
N ILE A 357 -19.78 10.53 -9.76
CA ILE A 357 -20.93 10.24 -10.62
C ILE A 357 -20.89 8.79 -11.13
N LEU A 358 -19.73 8.32 -11.57
CA LEU A 358 -19.55 6.94 -12.04
C LEU A 358 -19.88 5.91 -10.95
N ASN A 359 -19.45 6.16 -9.72
CA ASN A 359 -19.77 5.29 -8.58
C ASN A 359 -21.28 5.28 -8.27
N GLN A 360 -21.96 6.42 -8.39
CA GLN A 360 -23.39 6.50 -8.18
C GLN A 360 -24.17 5.78 -9.30
N SER A 361 -23.79 5.97 -10.56
CA SER A 361 -24.42 5.33 -11.70
C SER A 361 -24.28 3.80 -11.65
N LYS A 362 -23.10 3.28 -11.31
CA LYS A 362 -22.88 1.82 -11.12
C LYS A 362 -23.74 1.25 -10.00
N LYS A 363 -23.87 1.94 -8.86
CA LYS A 363 -24.77 1.53 -7.77
C LYS A 363 -26.25 1.47 -8.20
N LEU A 364 -26.68 2.42 -9.01
CA LEU A 364 -28.04 2.44 -9.55
C LEU A 364 -28.27 1.28 -10.52
N GLN A 365 -27.33 1.00 -11.41
CA GLN A 365 -27.39 -0.13 -12.33
C GLN A 365 -27.43 -1.48 -11.59
N GLU A 366 -26.59 -1.68 -10.58
CA GLU A 366 -26.59 -2.89 -9.74
C GLU A 366 -27.93 -3.06 -9.00
N ARG A 367 -28.50 -1.97 -8.52
CA ARG A 367 -29.81 -1.99 -7.83
C ARG A 367 -30.95 -2.35 -8.78
N ASN A 368 -30.95 -1.78 -9.98
CA ASN A 368 -31.95 -2.08 -11.01
C ASN A 368 -31.84 -3.51 -11.52
N ALA A 369 -30.62 -4.03 -11.70
CA ALA A 369 -30.37 -5.41 -12.10
C ALA A 369 -30.88 -6.41 -11.04
N ARG A 370 -30.71 -6.12 -9.74
CA ARG A 370 -31.24 -6.95 -8.65
C ARG A 370 -32.76 -6.89 -8.58
N ALA A 371 -33.37 -5.73 -8.79
CA ALA A 371 -34.84 -5.57 -8.84
C ALA A 371 -35.44 -6.40 -9.99
N SER A 372 -34.83 -6.34 -11.18
CA SER A 372 -35.28 -7.12 -12.35
C SER A 372 -35.15 -8.64 -12.19
N GLN A 373 -34.23 -9.12 -11.34
CA GLN A 373 -34.10 -10.54 -11.01
C GLN A 373 -35.14 -11.00 -9.99
N GLN A 374 -35.55 -10.13 -9.07
CA GLN A 374 -36.61 -10.42 -8.07
C GLN A 374 -38.01 -10.42 -8.68
N ASP A 375 -38.25 -9.67 -9.77
CA ASP A 375 -39.53 -9.66 -10.49
C ASP A 375 -39.70 -10.86 -11.44
N GLN A 376 -38.68 -11.70 -11.60
CA GLN A 376 -38.69 -12.90 -12.45
C GLN A 376 -38.76 -14.22 -11.65
N GLU A 377 -38.64 -14.17 -10.32
CA GLU A 377 -38.89 -15.29 -9.38
C GLU A 377 -40.32 -15.17 -8.76
#